data_31a3dc1141916a3cc095ebcfce91394d
#
_entry.id   31a3dc1141916a3cc095ebcfce91394d
#
_cell.length_a   1.000
_cell.length_b   1.000
_cell.length_c   1.000
_cell.angle_alpha   90.00
_cell.angle_beta   90.00
_cell.angle_gamma   90.00
#
_symmetry.space_group_name_H-M   'P 1'
#
loop_
_entity.id
_entity.type
_entity.pdbx_description
1 polymer ?
#
loop_
_entity_poly.entity_id
_entity_poly.type
_entity_poly.pdbx_seq_one_letter_code
_entity_poly.pdbx_strand_id
1 'polypeptide(L)'
;MNRILVKKQLSDDVYLMRLAAPHIARERLPGQFVILQLDNEFGERIPLTIADADPVEGSITIIFQAVGKTTHNLADKQVGETVQSVLGPLGQPTHIEKFGTVVCVGGGIGVAPLHPIVKGMKAAGNHIIIIVGARSRNLIILEKEMRALADEFIVCTDDGSYGRKCLVTEPLKEICERVPKPDLAVAIGPPIMMKFCAETTRPFGVSTVVSLNTIMIDGTGMCGGCRVSVGGQMKFGCVDGPEFDGHKVDFNNLMQRLKAYRKVEDQAHHQCHLESEIRQKELSQS
;
A
#
# COMPACT_ATOMS: atom_id res chain seq x y z
N MET A 1 -3.85 -23.82 7.27
CA MET A 1 -4.39 -22.52 7.60
C MET A 1 -3.29 -21.51 7.43
N ASN A 2 -3.55 -20.41 6.78
CA ASN A 2 -2.62 -19.28 6.54
C ASN A 2 -1.19 -19.65 6.13
N ARG A 3 -1.05 -20.72 5.31
CA ARG A 3 0.25 -21.20 4.84
C ARG A 3 0.78 -20.28 3.75
N ILE A 4 2.08 -20.02 3.76
CA ILE A 4 2.78 -19.32 2.69
C ILE A 4 2.94 -20.27 1.50
N LEU A 5 2.29 -19.94 0.38
CA LEU A 5 2.29 -20.74 -0.85
C LEU A 5 3.39 -20.31 -1.81
N VAL A 6 3.67 -19.01 -1.85
CA VAL A 6 4.69 -18.41 -2.71
C VAL A 6 5.37 -17.29 -1.94
N LYS A 7 6.68 -17.15 -2.12
CA LYS A 7 7.49 -16.02 -1.67
C LYS A 7 8.39 -15.58 -2.81
N LYS A 8 8.40 -14.29 -3.10
CA LYS A 8 9.25 -13.69 -4.13
C LYS A 8 9.76 -12.35 -3.63
N GLN A 9 11.04 -12.09 -3.78
CA GLN A 9 11.61 -10.77 -3.57
C GLN A 9 11.44 -9.94 -4.86
N LEU A 10 10.87 -8.74 -4.75
CA LEU A 10 10.61 -7.83 -5.87
C LEU A 10 11.67 -6.74 -5.99
N SER A 11 12.22 -6.29 -4.87
CA SER A 11 13.36 -5.38 -4.76
C SER A 11 14.07 -5.65 -3.43
N ASP A 12 15.11 -4.87 -3.09
CA ASP A 12 15.99 -5.14 -1.94
C ASP A 12 15.21 -5.49 -0.65
N ASP A 13 14.18 -4.70 -0.30
CA ASP A 13 13.39 -4.88 0.92
C ASP A 13 11.91 -5.14 0.64
N VAL A 14 11.52 -5.41 -0.60
CA VAL A 14 10.11 -5.63 -0.97
C VAL A 14 9.86 -7.08 -1.34
N TYR A 15 8.87 -7.66 -0.70
CA TYR A 15 8.49 -9.06 -0.85
C TYR A 15 7.04 -9.20 -1.28
N LEU A 16 6.81 -10.15 -2.17
CA LEU A 16 5.48 -10.67 -2.50
C LEU A 16 5.33 -12.02 -1.80
N MET A 17 4.23 -12.18 -1.10
CA MET A 17 3.83 -13.48 -0.53
C MET A 17 2.41 -13.82 -0.94
N ARG A 18 2.19 -15.09 -1.27
CA ARG A 18 0.86 -15.65 -1.45
C ARG A 18 0.51 -16.53 -0.27
N LEU A 19 -0.64 -16.26 0.35
CA LEU A 19 -1.11 -16.94 1.55
C LEU A 19 -2.39 -17.71 1.25
N ALA A 20 -2.50 -18.93 1.77
CA ALA A 20 -3.74 -19.69 1.76
C ALA A 20 -4.76 -19.02 2.69
N ALA A 21 -5.81 -18.42 2.11
CA ALA A 21 -6.88 -17.72 2.82
C ALA A 21 -8.19 -17.78 2.02
N PRO A 22 -8.82 -18.98 1.87
CA PRO A 22 -9.89 -19.20 0.90
C PRO A 22 -11.15 -18.35 1.12
N HIS A 23 -11.50 -18.05 2.38
CA HIS A 23 -12.65 -17.19 2.67
C HIS A 23 -12.38 -15.74 2.25
N ILE A 24 -11.18 -15.22 2.58
CA ILE A 24 -10.79 -13.86 2.21
C ILE A 24 -10.67 -13.73 0.68
N ALA A 25 -10.08 -14.73 0.02
CA ALA A 25 -9.88 -14.73 -1.42
C ALA A 25 -11.21 -14.61 -2.21
N ARG A 26 -12.29 -15.21 -1.70
CA ARG A 26 -13.62 -15.16 -2.33
C ARG A 26 -14.35 -13.83 -2.10
N GLU A 27 -14.21 -13.27 -0.91
CA GLU A 27 -15.02 -12.11 -0.46
C GLU A 27 -14.33 -10.76 -0.70
N ARG A 28 -13.00 -10.75 -0.92
CA ARG A 28 -12.26 -9.51 -1.01
C ARG A 28 -12.63 -8.70 -2.26
N LEU A 29 -12.67 -7.38 -2.12
CA LEU A 29 -12.80 -6.40 -3.19
C LEU A 29 -11.53 -5.52 -3.25
N PRO A 30 -11.26 -4.83 -4.39
CA PRO A 30 -10.14 -3.88 -4.49
C PRO A 30 -10.16 -2.83 -3.37
N GLY A 31 -8.98 -2.40 -2.91
CA GLY A 31 -8.82 -1.41 -1.84
C GLY A 31 -8.87 -1.97 -0.42
N GLN A 32 -9.36 -3.20 -0.24
CA GLN A 32 -9.41 -3.85 1.08
C GLN A 32 -8.06 -4.43 1.51
N PHE A 33 -7.91 -4.62 2.83
CA PHE A 33 -6.70 -5.09 3.48
C PHE A 33 -6.98 -6.23 4.45
N VAL A 34 -5.92 -6.81 4.99
CA VAL A 34 -5.96 -7.76 6.11
C VAL A 34 -5.14 -7.25 7.28
N ILE A 35 -5.50 -7.64 8.49
CA ILE A 35 -4.62 -7.56 9.66
C ILE A 35 -3.92 -8.92 9.80
N LEU A 36 -2.61 -8.89 9.81
CA LEU A 36 -1.76 -10.06 9.89
C LEU A 36 -1.03 -10.09 11.23
N GLN A 37 -0.97 -11.26 11.86
CA GLN A 37 -0.22 -11.52 13.08
C GLN A 37 0.68 -12.74 12.84
N LEU A 38 1.99 -12.62 13.13
CA LEU A 38 2.96 -13.64 12.75
C LEU A 38 3.03 -14.82 13.72
N ASP A 39 3.07 -14.51 15.03
CA ASP A 39 3.41 -15.48 16.04
C ASP A 39 2.32 -15.62 17.09
N ASN A 40 2.60 -15.51 18.35
CA ASN A 40 1.70 -15.79 19.45
C ASN A 40 0.63 -14.71 19.72
N GLU A 41 -0.20 -14.91 20.74
CA GLU A 41 -1.29 -14.01 21.12
C GLU A 41 -0.86 -12.56 21.38
N PHE A 42 0.41 -12.32 21.73
CA PHE A 42 0.99 -11.00 21.99
C PHE A 42 1.83 -10.46 20.83
N GLY A 43 1.85 -11.17 19.68
CA GLY A 43 2.54 -10.71 18.48
C GLY A 43 1.91 -9.43 17.93
N GLU A 44 2.76 -8.54 17.40
CA GLU A 44 2.30 -7.32 16.74
C GLU A 44 1.38 -7.64 15.56
N ARG A 45 0.34 -6.83 15.41
CA ARG A 45 -0.63 -6.89 14.31
C ARG A 45 -0.36 -5.78 13.32
N ILE A 46 -0.21 -6.14 12.05
CA ILE A 46 0.08 -5.19 10.97
C ILE A 46 -0.98 -5.23 9.87
N PRO A 47 -1.41 -4.06 9.35
CA PRO A 47 -2.28 -3.98 8.20
C PRO A 47 -1.47 -4.17 6.90
N LEU A 48 -1.94 -5.05 6.03
CA LEU A 48 -1.37 -5.24 4.70
C LEU A 48 -2.49 -5.29 3.66
N THR A 49 -2.38 -4.47 2.63
CA THR A 49 -3.36 -4.45 1.53
C THR A 49 -3.31 -5.75 0.74
N ILE A 50 -4.48 -6.24 0.33
CA ILE A 50 -4.60 -7.40 -0.55
C ILE A 50 -4.29 -6.94 -1.98
N ALA A 51 -3.08 -7.22 -2.45
CA ALA A 51 -2.62 -6.81 -3.79
C ALA A 51 -3.25 -7.63 -4.93
N ASP A 52 -3.62 -8.88 -4.68
CA ASP A 52 -4.38 -9.74 -5.59
C ASP A 52 -5.02 -10.91 -4.83
N ALA A 53 -5.91 -11.66 -5.49
CA ALA A 53 -6.45 -12.90 -4.94
C ALA A 53 -6.84 -13.86 -6.06
N ASP A 54 -6.73 -15.14 -5.76
CA ASP A 54 -7.22 -16.23 -6.59
C ASP A 54 -8.30 -16.99 -5.81
N PRO A 55 -9.60 -16.78 -6.12
CA PRO A 55 -10.69 -17.47 -5.45
C PRO A 55 -10.72 -18.99 -5.73
N VAL A 56 -10.17 -19.44 -6.86
CA VAL A 56 -10.12 -20.86 -7.24
C VAL A 56 -9.05 -21.59 -6.43
N GLU A 57 -7.85 -21.02 -6.35
CA GLU A 57 -6.77 -21.53 -5.49
C GLU A 57 -7.08 -21.31 -4.00
N GLY A 58 -7.94 -20.33 -3.66
CA GLY A 58 -8.23 -19.93 -2.29
C GLY A 58 -7.06 -19.19 -1.65
N SER A 59 -6.40 -18.32 -2.41
CA SER A 59 -5.20 -17.60 -1.96
C SER A 59 -5.34 -16.09 -2.14
N ILE A 60 -4.64 -15.34 -1.27
CA ILE A 60 -4.45 -13.90 -1.37
C ILE A 60 -2.98 -13.58 -1.58
N THR A 61 -2.70 -12.50 -2.31
CA THR A 61 -1.35 -11.98 -2.49
C THR A 61 -1.20 -10.69 -1.67
N ILE A 62 -0.18 -10.64 -0.85
CA ILE A 62 0.27 -9.44 -0.15
C ILE A 62 1.64 -9.03 -0.69
N ILE A 63 1.87 -7.71 -0.77
CA ILE A 63 3.18 -7.16 -1.11
C ILE A 63 3.51 -6.15 -0.01
N PHE A 64 4.69 -6.31 0.60
CA PHE A 64 5.10 -5.50 1.73
C PHE A 64 6.57 -5.16 1.67
N GLN A 65 6.94 -4.08 2.33
CA GLN A 65 8.32 -3.67 2.52
C GLN A 65 8.79 -4.04 3.93
N ALA A 66 9.93 -4.66 4.04
CA ALA A 66 10.57 -5.00 5.32
C ALA A 66 11.23 -3.75 5.91
N VAL A 67 10.50 -3.03 6.76
CA VAL A 67 10.96 -1.75 7.36
C VAL A 67 10.95 -1.74 8.89
N GLY A 68 10.28 -2.71 9.53
CA GLY A 68 10.17 -2.84 10.98
C GLY A 68 10.31 -4.29 11.40
N LYS A 69 10.42 -4.54 12.71
CA LYS A 69 10.63 -5.88 13.27
C LYS A 69 9.67 -6.93 12.67
N THR A 70 8.38 -6.65 12.68
CA THR A 70 7.36 -7.62 12.22
C THR A 70 7.47 -7.91 10.73
N THR A 71 7.73 -6.88 9.90
CA THR A 71 7.88 -7.08 8.46
C THR A 71 9.20 -7.76 8.08
N HIS A 72 10.28 -7.57 8.84
CA HIS A 72 11.51 -8.37 8.70
C HIS A 72 11.25 -9.84 9.06
N ASN A 73 10.62 -10.10 10.21
CA ASN A 73 10.27 -11.47 10.63
C ASN A 73 9.33 -12.14 9.59
N LEU A 74 8.42 -11.39 8.98
CA LEU A 74 7.58 -11.89 7.88
C LEU A 74 8.44 -12.22 6.65
N ALA A 75 9.39 -11.35 6.31
CA ALA A 75 10.31 -11.56 5.20
C ALA A 75 11.22 -12.78 5.39
N ASP A 76 11.53 -13.15 6.63
CA ASP A 76 12.35 -14.34 6.94
C ASP A 76 11.59 -15.66 6.76
N LYS A 77 10.25 -15.65 6.91
CA LYS A 77 9.42 -16.87 6.75
C LYS A 77 9.56 -17.46 5.34
N GLN A 78 9.50 -18.80 5.28
CA GLN A 78 9.69 -19.57 4.04
C GLN A 78 8.36 -20.14 3.52
N VAL A 79 8.36 -20.54 2.25
CA VAL A 79 7.25 -21.27 1.64
C VAL A 79 6.99 -22.57 2.44
N GLY A 80 5.70 -22.82 2.74
CA GLY A 80 5.28 -23.95 3.58
C GLY A 80 5.05 -23.58 5.05
N GLU A 81 5.71 -22.55 5.57
CA GLU A 81 5.43 -22.02 6.91
C GLU A 81 4.07 -21.33 7.00
N THR A 82 3.63 -21.07 8.22
CA THR A 82 2.34 -20.45 8.49
C THR A 82 2.50 -19.12 9.20
N VAL A 83 1.52 -18.23 9.00
CA VAL A 83 1.30 -17.06 9.85
C VAL A 83 0.18 -17.39 10.84
N GLN A 84 0.28 -16.87 12.06
CA GLN A 84 -0.65 -17.17 13.15
C GLN A 84 -2.09 -16.79 12.81
N SER A 85 -2.30 -15.58 12.33
CA SER A 85 -3.63 -15.07 12.01
C SER A 85 -3.61 -14.16 10.78
N VAL A 86 -4.66 -14.27 9.98
CA VAL A 86 -5.00 -13.35 8.88
C VAL A 86 -6.48 -13.01 9.02
N LEU A 87 -6.76 -11.79 9.45
CA LEU A 87 -8.12 -11.27 9.65
C LEU A 87 -8.50 -10.38 8.47
N GLY A 88 -9.61 -10.65 7.82
CA GLY A 88 -10.11 -9.86 6.71
C GLY A 88 -11.17 -10.59 5.86
N PRO A 89 -11.61 -10.00 4.74
CA PRO A 89 -11.18 -8.68 4.25
C PRO A 89 -11.72 -7.56 5.14
N LEU A 90 -10.94 -6.49 5.30
CA LEU A 90 -11.25 -5.33 6.12
C LEU A 90 -11.21 -4.04 5.29
N GLY A 91 -11.82 -2.99 5.81
CA GLY A 91 -11.93 -1.69 5.15
C GLY A 91 -13.03 -1.64 4.11
N GLN A 92 -13.37 -0.40 3.72
CA GLN A 92 -14.31 -0.18 2.63
C GLN A 92 -13.63 -0.51 1.30
N PRO A 93 -14.32 -1.20 0.38
CA PRO A 93 -13.79 -1.42 -0.95
C PRO A 93 -13.71 -0.11 -1.74
N THR A 94 -12.79 -0.04 -2.69
CA THR A 94 -12.74 1.06 -3.65
C THR A 94 -14.04 1.19 -4.42
N HIS A 95 -14.56 2.40 -4.52
CA HIS A 95 -15.68 2.68 -5.40
C HIS A 95 -15.23 2.61 -6.86
N ILE A 96 -15.69 1.59 -7.58
CA ILE A 96 -15.31 1.33 -8.97
C ILE A 96 -16.53 1.51 -9.86
N GLU A 97 -16.43 2.48 -10.78
CA GLU A 97 -17.42 2.72 -11.82
C GLU A 97 -16.74 3.29 -13.09
N LYS A 98 -17.50 3.54 -14.13
CA LYS A 98 -17.01 4.20 -15.33
C LYS A 98 -17.00 5.73 -15.11
N PHE A 99 -15.89 6.28 -14.67
CA PHE A 99 -15.67 7.71 -14.50
C PHE A 99 -15.34 8.41 -15.83
N GLY A 100 -14.56 7.75 -16.69
CA GLY A 100 -13.97 8.32 -17.90
C GLY A 100 -12.45 8.16 -17.91
N THR A 101 -11.71 9.24 -17.72
CA THR A 101 -10.24 9.21 -17.58
C THR A 101 -9.84 9.20 -16.11
N VAL A 102 -9.14 8.16 -15.68
CA VAL A 102 -8.65 7.98 -14.30
C VAL A 102 -7.13 8.01 -14.28
N VAL A 103 -6.56 8.92 -13.48
CA VAL A 103 -5.12 9.01 -13.26
C VAL A 103 -4.77 8.29 -11.94
N CYS A 104 -3.95 7.26 -12.03
CA CYS A 104 -3.53 6.43 -10.91
C CYS A 104 -2.06 6.71 -10.58
N VAL A 105 -1.78 7.24 -9.39
CA VAL A 105 -0.44 7.65 -8.95
C VAL A 105 0.02 6.71 -7.84
N GLY A 106 1.07 5.93 -8.09
CA GLY A 106 1.67 5.01 -7.12
C GLY A 106 3.08 5.44 -6.72
N GLY A 107 3.34 5.58 -5.41
CA GLY A 107 4.67 5.92 -4.89
C GLY A 107 5.31 4.79 -4.10
N GLY A 108 6.47 4.28 -4.55
CA GLY A 108 7.18 3.19 -3.89
C GLY A 108 6.31 1.96 -3.70
N ILE A 109 6.20 1.45 -2.47
CA ILE A 109 5.34 0.30 -2.14
C ILE A 109 3.85 0.55 -2.41
N GLY A 110 3.40 1.82 -2.52
CA GLY A 110 2.02 2.19 -2.83
C GLY A 110 1.52 1.70 -4.20
N VAL A 111 2.42 1.28 -5.09
CA VAL A 111 2.06 0.62 -6.35
C VAL A 111 1.35 -0.71 -6.11
N ALA A 112 1.70 -1.43 -5.05
CA ALA A 112 1.09 -2.72 -4.72
C ALA A 112 -0.41 -2.62 -4.38
N PRO A 113 -0.88 -1.75 -3.45
CA PRO A 113 -2.29 -1.52 -3.22
C PRO A 113 -3.01 -0.86 -4.41
N LEU A 114 -2.32 -0.07 -5.22
CA LEU A 114 -2.89 0.55 -6.41
C LEU A 114 -3.23 -0.47 -7.51
N HIS A 115 -2.48 -1.56 -7.64
CA HIS A 115 -2.64 -2.56 -8.69
C HIS A 115 -4.05 -3.15 -8.78
N PRO A 116 -4.69 -3.67 -7.71
CA PRO A 116 -6.06 -4.21 -7.78
C PRO A 116 -7.09 -3.13 -8.11
N ILE A 117 -6.87 -1.88 -7.70
CA ILE A 117 -7.74 -0.75 -8.02
C ILE A 117 -7.70 -0.45 -9.51
N VAL A 118 -6.50 -0.36 -10.08
CA VAL A 118 -6.29 -0.17 -11.52
C VAL A 118 -6.95 -1.28 -12.34
N LYS A 119 -6.79 -2.56 -11.91
CA LYS A 119 -7.50 -3.70 -12.56
C LYS A 119 -9.00 -3.49 -12.57
N GLY A 120 -9.59 -3.10 -11.45
CA GLY A 120 -11.02 -2.85 -11.32
C GLY A 120 -11.48 -1.66 -12.19
N MET A 121 -10.76 -0.54 -12.13
CA MET A 121 -11.07 0.65 -12.93
C MET A 121 -10.96 0.37 -14.44
N LYS A 122 -9.95 -0.40 -14.86
CA LYS A 122 -9.79 -0.80 -16.27
C LYS A 122 -10.95 -1.70 -16.72
N ALA A 123 -11.33 -2.68 -15.90
CA ALA A 123 -12.45 -3.58 -16.18
C ALA A 123 -13.80 -2.84 -16.26
N ALA A 124 -13.96 -1.72 -15.53
CA ALA A 124 -15.12 -0.85 -15.63
C ALA A 124 -15.14 0.05 -16.90
N GLY A 125 -14.11 -0.06 -17.76
CA GLY A 125 -14.05 0.64 -19.05
C GLY A 125 -13.54 2.08 -18.96
N ASN A 126 -12.72 2.40 -17.96
CA ASN A 126 -12.04 3.67 -17.85
C ASN A 126 -10.78 3.72 -18.74
N HIS A 127 -10.44 4.91 -19.19
CA HIS A 127 -9.13 5.23 -19.75
C HIS A 127 -8.14 5.45 -18.59
N ILE A 128 -7.09 4.65 -18.52
CA ILE A 128 -6.21 4.56 -17.37
C ILE A 128 -4.85 5.18 -17.68
N ILE A 129 -4.51 6.24 -16.96
CA ILE A 129 -3.18 6.85 -16.97
C ILE A 129 -2.49 6.47 -15.64
N ILE A 130 -1.31 5.85 -15.73
CA ILE A 130 -0.58 5.44 -14.53
C ILE A 130 0.72 6.23 -14.42
N ILE A 131 0.95 6.80 -13.23
CA ILE A 131 2.21 7.43 -12.85
C ILE A 131 2.81 6.61 -11.71
N VAL A 132 3.99 6.05 -11.93
CA VAL A 132 4.77 5.34 -10.90
C VAL A 132 5.95 6.19 -10.49
N GLY A 133 6.10 6.43 -9.19
CA GLY A 133 7.22 7.16 -8.61
C GLY A 133 8.05 6.32 -7.66
N ALA A 134 9.37 6.45 -7.71
CA ALA A 134 10.31 5.86 -6.77
C ALA A 134 11.55 6.76 -6.61
N ARG A 135 12.36 6.54 -5.55
CA ARG A 135 13.63 7.26 -5.41
C ARG A 135 14.62 6.89 -6.52
N SER A 136 14.64 5.61 -6.90
CA SER A 136 15.57 5.05 -7.91
C SER A 136 14.94 3.85 -8.60
N ARG A 137 15.56 3.42 -9.72
CA ARG A 137 15.09 2.33 -10.57
C ARG A 137 14.87 1.01 -9.82
N ASN A 138 15.77 0.63 -8.92
CA ASN A 138 15.70 -0.63 -8.17
C ASN A 138 14.52 -0.72 -7.20
N LEU A 139 13.86 0.41 -6.90
CA LEU A 139 12.67 0.48 -6.05
C LEU A 139 11.35 0.45 -6.83
N ILE A 140 11.41 0.37 -8.17
CA ILE A 140 10.21 0.25 -9.00
C ILE A 140 9.75 -1.20 -8.99
N ILE A 141 8.52 -1.41 -8.56
CA ILE A 141 7.88 -2.73 -8.48
C ILE A 141 6.67 -2.80 -9.42
N LEU A 142 6.29 -4.00 -9.83
CA LEU A 142 5.10 -4.28 -10.66
C LEU A 142 5.03 -3.47 -11.96
N GLU A 143 6.16 -3.02 -12.50
CA GLU A 143 6.17 -2.18 -13.71
C GLU A 143 5.49 -2.89 -14.89
N LYS A 144 5.80 -4.17 -15.09
CA LYS A 144 5.24 -4.95 -16.20
C LYS A 144 3.72 -5.10 -16.08
N GLU A 145 3.24 -5.41 -14.88
CA GLU A 145 1.83 -5.60 -14.57
C GLU A 145 1.06 -4.28 -14.74
N MET A 146 1.60 -3.18 -14.20
CA MET A 146 0.97 -1.86 -14.29
C MET A 146 0.97 -1.35 -15.73
N ARG A 147 2.06 -1.52 -16.46
CA ARG A 147 2.16 -1.12 -17.88
C ARG A 147 1.15 -1.87 -18.76
N ALA A 148 0.87 -3.14 -18.46
CA ALA A 148 -0.12 -3.93 -19.20
C ALA A 148 -1.57 -3.46 -18.99
N LEU A 149 -1.85 -2.73 -17.91
CA LEU A 149 -3.18 -2.20 -17.58
C LEU A 149 -3.36 -0.75 -18.04
N ALA A 150 -2.27 -0.03 -18.27
CA ALA A 150 -2.28 1.39 -18.60
C ALA A 150 -2.59 1.65 -20.08
N ASP A 151 -3.36 2.69 -20.36
CA ASP A 151 -3.42 3.32 -21.69
C ASP A 151 -2.25 4.30 -21.87
N GLU A 152 -1.86 5.00 -20.78
CA GLU A 152 -0.65 5.81 -20.70
C GLU A 152 0.14 5.43 -19.44
N PHE A 153 1.46 5.32 -19.55
CA PHE A 153 2.31 4.91 -18.43
C PHE A 153 3.55 5.82 -18.32
N ILE A 154 3.69 6.43 -17.15
CA ILE A 154 4.77 7.36 -16.84
C ILE A 154 5.55 6.85 -15.63
N VAL A 155 6.87 6.83 -15.72
CA VAL A 155 7.77 6.51 -14.60
C VAL A 155 8.57 7.74 -14.23
N CYS A 156 8.63 8.02 -12.93
CA CYS A 156 9.45 9.07 -12.34
C CYS A 156 10.42 8.47 -11.33
N THR A 157 11.68 8.91 -11.37
CA THR A 157 12.65 8.62 -10.30
C THR A 157 13.29 9.91 -9.81
N ASP A 158 13.44 10.02 -8.47
CA ASP A 158 13.98 11.24 -7.87
C ASP A 158 15.44 11.47 -8.30
N ASP A 159 16.22 10.38 -8.43
CA ASP A 159 17.63 10.42 -8.84
C ASP A 159 17.82 10.48 -10.37
N GLY A 160 16.79 10.24 -11.17
CA GLY A 160 16.85 10.20 -12.63
C GLY A 160 17.45 8.91 -13.19
N SER A 161 17.59 7.87 -12.38
CA SER A 161 18.17 6.57 -12.82
C SER A 161 17.26 5.81 -13.79
N TYR A 162 15.97 6.17 -13.88
CA TYR A 162 15.02 5.59 -14.83
C TYR A 162 13.80 6.48 -15.06
N GLY A 163 13.28 6.48 -16.29
CA GLY A 163 12.13 7.31 -16.67
C GLY A 163 12.44 8.80 -16.63
N ARG A 164 11.51 9.59 -16.10
CA ARG A 164 11.67 11.05 -15.93
C ARG A 164 12.32 11.34 -14.57
N LYS A 165 13.28 12.26 -14.54
CA LYS A 165 13.81 12.82 -13.30
C LYS A 165 12.88 13.91 -12.78
N CYS A 166 11.86 13.53 -12.02
CA CYS A 166 10.86 14.46 -11.50
C CYS A 166 10.07 13.82 -10.36
N LEU A 167 9.33 14.61 -9.62
CA LEU A 167 8.30 14.13 -8.69
C LEU A 167 7.04 13.75 -9.47
N VAL A 168 6.26 12.81 -8.93
CA VAL A 168 5.00 12.34 -9.55
C VAL A 168 3.97 13.46 -9.75
N THR A 169 4.07 14.54 -8.98
CA THR A 169 3.22 15.72 -9.07
C THR A 169 3.42 16.53 -10.35
N GLU A 170 4.59 16.45 -10.98
CA GLU A 170 4.85 17.15 -12.24
C GLU A 170 4.03 16.57 -13.40
N PRO A 171 4.16 15.27 -13.75
CA PRO A 171 3.30 14.69 -14.78
C PRO A 171 1.82 14.68 -14.37
N LEU A 172 1.48 14.58 -13.08
CA LEU A 172 0.09 14.71 -12.63
C LEU A 172 -0.48 16.08 -12.98
N LYS A 173 0.28 17.15 -12.77
CA LYS A 173 -0.11 18.51 -13.14
C LYS A 173 -0.29 18.64 -14.66
N GLU A 174 0.69 18.18 -15.45
CA GLU A 174 0.62 18.20 -16.93
C GLU A 174 -0.65 17.50 -17.45
N ILE A 175 -1.06 16.39 -16.80
CA ILE A 175 -2.28 15.66 -17.17
C ILE A 175 -3.52 16.46 -16.76
N CYS A 176 -3.53 17.11 -15.59
CA CYS A 176 -4.65 17.94 -15.14
C CYS A 176 -4.83 19.20 -16.02
N GLU A 177 -3.80 19.66 -16.69
CA GLU A 177 -3.84 20.81 -17.64
C GLU A 177 -4.40 20.41 -19.02
N ARG A 178 -4.61 19.15 -19.32
CA ARG A 178 -5.17 18.66 -20.59
C ARG A 178 -6.64 19.04 -20.76
N VAL A 179 -7.08 19.04 -22.02
CA VAL A 179 -8.50 19.18 -22.37
C VAL A 179 -8.92 17.98 -23.23
N PRO A 180 -9.85 17.13 -22.75
CA PRO A 180 -10.48 17.17 -21.44
C PRO A 180 -9.48 16.82 -20.31
N LYS A 181 -9.71 17.39 -19.12
CA LYS A 181 -8.99 17.02 -17.90
C LYS A 181 -9.45 15.65 -17.40
N PRO A 182 -8.66 14.95 -16.55
CA PRO A 182 -9.10 13.68 -15.96
C PRO A 182 -10.30 13.87 -15.03
N ASP A 183 -11.12 12.82 -14.95
CA ASP A 183 -12.34 12.81 -14.12
C ASP A 183 -12.03 12.43 -12.66
N LEU A 184 -11.02 11.59 -12.46
CA LEU A 184 -10.61 11.09 -11.14
C LEU A 184 -9.10 10.95 -11.08
N ALA A 185 -8.52 11.28 -9.93
CA ALA A 185 -7.17 10.90 -9.54
C ALA A 185 -7.21 9.96 -8.33
N VAL A 186 -6.41 8.89 -8.36
CA VAL A 186 -6.20 7.98 -7.23
C VAL A 186 -4.72 8.01 -6.89
N ALA A 187 -4.36 8.40 -5.65
CA ALA A 187 -2.97 8.50 -5.23
C ALA A 187 -2.70 7.64 -4.00
N ILE A 188 -1.73 6.71 -4.11
CA ILE A 188 -1.35 5.79 -3.03
C ILE A 188 0.17 5.77 -2.88
N GLY A 189 0.65 6.06 -1.68
CA GLY A 189 2.09 6.11 -1.38
C GLY A 189 2.37 6.78 -0.04
N PRO A 190 3.56 7.34 0.14
CA PRO A 190 3.88 8.10 1.35
C PRO A 190 2.89 9.24 1.59
N PRO A 191 2.51 9.53 2.85
CA PRO A 191 1.54 10.58 3.19
C PRO A 191 1.87 11.94 2.57
N ILE A 192 3.14 12.30 2.53
CA ILE A 192 3.60 13.55 1.92
C ILE A 192 3.34 13.58 0.40
N MET A 193 3.53 12.45 -0.29
CA MET A 193 3.23 12.35 -1.72
C MET A 193 1.72 12.50 -1.97
N MET A 194 0.88 11.79 -1.21
CA MET A 194 -0.57 11.88 -1.32
C MET A 194 -1.07 13.29 -1.06
N LYS A 195 -0.51 13.97 -0.06
CA LYS A 195 -0.78 15.39 0.23
C LYS A 195 -0.53 16.26 -1.01
N PHE A 196 0.68 16.17 -1.58
CA PHE A 196 1.04 16.98 -2.75
C PHE A 196 0.25 16.60 -4.00
N CYS A 197 -0.11 15.33 -4.21
CA CYS A 197 -1.01 14.95 -5.28
C CYS A 197 -2.39 15.62 -5.13
N ALA A 198 -2.97 15.62 -3.93
CA ALA A 198 -4.23 16.29 -3.64
C ALA A 198 -4.15 17.83 -3.81
N GLU A 199 -3.04 18.43 -3.37
CA GLU A 199 -2.80 19.87 -3.58
C GLU A 199 -2.64 20.20 -5.08
N THR A 200 -2.01 19.35 -5.87
CA THR A 200 -1.83 19.52 -7.32
C THR A 200 -3.15 19.46 -8.08
N THR A 201 -4.03 18.52 -7.73
CA THR A 201 -5.31 18.31 -8.44
C THR A 201 -6.37 19.35 -8.06
N ARG A 202 -6.29 19.92 -6.85
CA ARG A 202 -7.28 20.87 -6.29
C ARG A 202 -7.59 22.06 -7.20
N PRO A 203 -6.59 22.81 -7.74
CA PRO A 203 -6.87 23.99 -8.60
C PRO A 203 -7.63 23.63 -9.88
N PHE A 204 -7.50 22.40 -10.34
CA PHE A 204 -8.18 21.91 -11.55
C PHE A 204 -9.58 21.33 -11.24
N GLY A 205 -9.97 21.22 -9.97
CA GLY A 205 -11.23 20.59 -9.56
C GLY A 205 -11.32 19.13 -9.97
N VAL A 206 -10.20 18.41 -10.03
CA VAL A 206 -10.14 16.96 -10.28
C VAL A 206 -10.36 16.23 -8.97
N SER A 207 -11.43 15.43 -8.88
CA SER A 207 -11.68 14.60 -7.69
C SER A 207 -10.47 13.71 -7.39
N THR A 208 -10.06 13.63 -6.12
CA THR A 208 -8.84 12.93 -5.75
C THR A 208 -9.10 12.01 -4.56
N VAL A 209 -8.90 10.71 -4.77
CA VAL A 209 -8.98 9.67 -3.74
C VAL A 209 -7.56 9.32 -3.30
N VAL A 210 -7.35 9.19 -1.99
CA VAL A 210 -6.10 8.77 -1.38
C VAL A 210 -6.34 7.57 -0.48
N SER A 211 -5.45 6.57 -0.50
CA SER A 211 -5.53 5.42 0.42
C SER A 211 -4.54 5.60 1.56
N LEU A 212 -5.07 5.82 2.77
CA LEU A 212 -4.27 6.23 3.92
C LEU A 212 -3.65 5.02 4.65
N ASN A 213 -2.38 5.13 4.96
CA ASN A 213 -1.60 4.17 5.74
C ASN A 213 -1.59 4.54 7.24
N THR A 214 -2.76 4.61 7.87
CA THR A 214 -2.88 4.88 9.31
C THR A 214 -2.36 3.71 10.14
N ILE A 215 -1.93 3.98 11.39
CA ILE A 215 -1.59 2.92 12.35
C ILE A 215 -2.87 2.14 12.67
N MET A 216 -2.85 0.82 12.46
CA MET A 216 -3.97 -0.07 12.72
C MET A 216 -3.52 -1.24 13.59
N ILE A 217 -4.34 -1.60 14.59
CA ILE A 217 -4.06 -2.69 15.53
C ILE A 217 -5.13 -3.78 15.38
N ASP A 218 -6.40 -3.43 15.57
CA ASP A 218 -7.51 -4.39 15.49
C ASP A 218 -8.17 -4.45 14.11
N GLY A 219 -8.19 -3.35 13.37
CA GLY A 219 -8.80 -3.28 12.03
C GLY A 219 -10.33 -3.21 12.02
N THR A 220 -11.00 -3.17 13.19
CA THR A 220 -12.47 -3.28 13.32
C THR A 220 -13.15 -2.02 13.89
N GLY A 221 -12.38 -0.94 14.10
CA GLY A 221 -12.88 0.33 14.61
C GLY A 221 -12.94 0.44 16.13
N MET A 222 -12.53 -0.60 16.88
CA MET A 222 -12.65 -0.61 18.34
C MET A 222 -11.55 0.17 19.05
N CYS A 223 -10.27 -0.02 18.64
CA CYS A 223 -9.13 0.55 19.38
C CYS A 223 -8.92 2.05 19.11
N GLY A 224 -9.44 2.59 18.01
CA GLY A 224 -9.27 3.99 17.64
C GLY A 224 -7.85 4.40 17.24
N GLY A 225 -6.91 3.46 17.05
CA GLY A 225 -5.53 3.71 16.63
C GLY A 225 -5.43 4.41 15.27
N CYS A 226 -6.33 4.06 14.36
CA CYS A 226 -6.37 4.52 12.97
C CYS A 226 -7.14 5.84 12.74
N ARG A 227 -7.38 6.63 13.79
CA ARG A 227 -8.10 7.92 13.66
C ARG A 227 -7.41 8.85 12.69
N VAL A 228 -8.19 9.50 11.85
CA VAL A 228 -7.76 10.55 10.93
C VAL A 228 -8.84 11.63 10.85
N SER A 229 -8.44 12.89 10.65
CA SER A 229 -9.37 14.01 10.41
C SER A 229 -9.62 14.16 8.92
N VAL A 230 -10.90 14.08 8.52
CA VAL A 230 -11.34 14.24 7.12
C VAL A 230 -12.52 15.22 7.09
N GLY A 231 -12.34 16.37 6.45
CA GLY A 231 -13.36 17.43 6.41
C GLY A 231 -13.74 17.96 7.80
N GLY A 232 -12.80 17.98 8.74
CA GLY A 232 -13.03 18.39 10.12
C GLY A 232 -13.72 17.36 10.99
N GLN A 233 -14.03 16.17 10.46
CA GLN A 233 -14.63 15.06 11.19
C GLN A 233 -13.59 13.97 11.48
N MET A 234 -13.67 13.36 12.66
CA MET A 234 -12.87 12.19 12.99
C MET A 234 -13.43 10.96 12.27
N LYS A 235 -12.56 10.25 11.56
CA LYS A 235 -12.83 9.00 10.85
C LYS A 235 -11.85 7.92 11.30
N PHE A 236 -12.24 6.65 11.10
CA PHE A 236 -11.38 5.50 11.38
C PHE A 236 -10.92 4.89 10.06
N GLY A 237 -9.61 4.93 9.78
CA GLY A 237 -9.05 4.39 8.55
C GLY A 237 -9.39 2.93 8.28
N CYS A 238 -9.63 2.13 9.33
CA CYS A 238 -9.93 0.71 9.20
C CYS A 238 -11.39 0.38 8.85
N VAL A 239 -12.35 1.27 9.15
CA VAL A 239 -13.80 1.01 8.91
C VAL A 239 -14.45 2.05 8.02
N ASP A 240 -14.03 3.33 8.09
CA ASP A 240 -14.53 4.39 7.20
C ASP A 240 -13.70 4.50 5.91
N GLY A 241 -12.46 3.98 5.92
CA GLY A 241 -11.49 3.98 4.85
C GLY A 241 -11.09 2.56 4.41
N PRO A 242 -9.88 2.37 3.88
CA PRO A 242 -8.70 3.26 3.93
C PRO A 242 -8.73 4.44 2.96
N GLU A 243 -9.66 4.47 2.01
CA GLU A 243 -9.75 5.51 0.99
C GLU A 243 -10.60 6.69 1.44
N PHE A 244 -10.11 7.89 1.15
CA PHE A 244 -10.77 9.15 1.50
C PHE A 244 -10.58 10.20 0.41
N ASP A 245 -11.47 11.21 0.40
CA ASP A 245 -11.29 12.42 -0.40
C ASP A 245 -10.02 13.15 0.03
N GLY A 246 -8.99 13.09 -0.80
CA GLY A 246 -7.68 13.68 -0.53
C GLY A 246 -7.71 15.18 -0.29
N HIS A 247 -8.73 15.88 -0.82
CA HIS A 247 -8.91 17.30 -0.60
C HIS A 247 -9.45 17.64 0.80
N LYS A 248 -9.95 16.64 1.55
CA LYS A 248 -10.52 16.83 2.89
C LYS A 248 -9.64 16.24 4.00
N VAL A 249 -8.62 15.45 3.67
CA VAL A 249 -7.72 14.84 4.65
C VAL A 249 -6.83 15.90 5.30
N ASP A 250 -6.75 15.89 6.64
CA ASP A 250 -5.72 16.61 7.39
C ASP A 250 -4.42 15.78 7.41
N PHE A 251 -3.61 15.96 6.37
CA PHE A 251 -2.33 15.26 6.25
C PHE A 251 -1.31 15.65 7.32
N ASN A 252 -1.40 16.88 7.87
CA ASN A 252 -0.47 17.30 8.92
C ASN A 252 -0.74 16.51 10.21
N ASN A 253 -2.02 16.37 10.59
CA ASN A 253 -2.42 15.53 11.72
C ASN A 253 -2.05 14.06 11.47
N LEU A 254 -2.31 13.52 10.29
CA LEU A 254 -1.93 12.15 9.92
C LEU A 254 -0.43 11.93 10.10
N MET A 255 0.42 12.76 9.51
CA MET A 255 1.88 12.64 9.61
C MET A 255 2.40 12.79 11.04
N GLN A 256 1.77 13.66 11.86
CA GLN A 256 2.11 13.78 13.27
C GLN A 256 1.78 12.50 14.04
N ARG A 257 0.63 11.89 13.78
CA ARG A 257 0.21 10.63 14.41
C ARG A 257 1.12 9.46 14.04
N LEU A 258 1.53 9.37 12.78
CA LEU A 258 2.46 8.33 12.31
C LEU A 258 3.84 8.40 12.99
N LYS A 259 4.22 9.54 13.55
CA LYS A 259 5.47 9.69 14.30
C LYS A 259 5.37 9.26 15.78
N ALA A 260 4.15 9.01 16.29
CA ALA A 260 3.92 8.80 17.73
C ALA A 260 4.70 7.60 18.31
N TYR A 261 4.88 6.53 17.53
CA TYR A 261 5.58 5.31 17.96
C TYR A 261 6.98 5.16 17.40
N ARG A 262 7.46 6.10 16.58
CA ARG A 262 8.72 5.98 15.85
C ARG A 262 9.92 5.65 16.73
N LYS A 263 10.03 6.28 17.90
CA LYS A 263 11.13 6.00 18.84
C LYS A 263 11.12 4.56 19.36
N VAL A 264 9.93 4.02 19.64
CA VAL A 264 9.76 2.64 20.12
C VAL A 264 10.04 1.65 19.00
N GLU A 265 9.58 1.96 17.79
CA GLU A 265 9.84 1.17 16.58
C GLU A 265 11.33 1.12 16.25
N ASP A 266 12.02 2.26 16.29
CA ASP A 266 13.46 2.36 16.05
C ASP A 266 14.26 1.52 17.09
N GLN A 267 13.85 1.56 18.37
CA GLN A 267 14.47 0.75 19.44
C GLN A 267 14.22 -0.74 19.23
N ALA A 268 12.98 -1.13 18.92
CA ALA A 268 12.62 -2.53 18.66
C ALA A 268 13.34 -3.09 17.43
N HIS A 269 13.49 -2.29 16.38
CA HIS A 269 14.24 -2.65 15.18
C HIS A 269 15.73 -2.87 15.48
N HIS A 270 16.36 -1.93 16.23
CA HIS A 270 17.76 -2.04 16.62
C HIS A 270 18.02 -3.30 17.46
N GLN A 271 17.16 -3.58 18.44
CA GLN A 271 17.27 -4.80 19.25
C GLN A 271 17.14 -6.07 18.41
N CYS A 272 16.17 -6.12 17.49
CA CYS A 272 15.98 -7.26 16.59
C CYS A 272 17.21 -7.50 15.70
N HIS A 273 17.85 -6.45 15.22
CA HIS A 273 19.08 -6.55 14.42
C HIS A 273 20.24 -7.13 15.21
N LEU A 274 20.44 -6.68 16.44
CA LEU A 274 21.46 -7.23 17.35
C LEU A 274 21.22 -8.72 17.64
N GLU A 275 19.97 -9.11 17.92
CA GLU A 275 19.61 -10.53 18.17
C GLU A 275 19.87 -11.41 16.93
N SER A 276 19.62 -10.90 15.74
CA SER A 276 19.88 -11.62 14.49
C SER A 276 21.37 -11.80 14.22
N GLU A 277 22.20 -10.77 14.50
CA GLU A 277 23.65 -10.87 14.36
C GLU A 277 24.27 -11.85 15.36
N ILE A 278 23.77 -11.89 16.59
CA ILE A 278 24.21 -12.84 17.61
C ILE A 278 23.92 -14.28 17.15
N ARG A 279 22.68 -14.53 16.70
CA ARG A 279 22.26 -15.85 16.19
C ARG A 279 23.09 -16.33 15.00
N GLN A 280 23.40 -15.41 14.05
CA GLN A 280 24.28 -15.76 12.92
C GLN A 280 25.70 -16.10 13.36
N LYS A 281 26.25 -15.40 14.35
CA LYS A 281 27.58 -15.71 14.89
C LYS A 281 27.61 -17.07 15.61
N GLU A 282 26.57 -17.39 16.37
CA GLU A 282 26.44 -18.69 17.04
C GLU A 282 26.36 -19.87 16.03
N LEU A 283 25.58 -19.69 14.94
CA LEU A 283 25.47 -20.68 13.86
C LEU A 283 26.78 -20.84 13.05
N SER A 284 27.60 -19.81 12.98
CA SER A 284 28.89 -19.85 12.26
C SER A 284 30.02 -20.48 13.10
N GLN A 285 29.79 -20.69 14.40
CA GLN A 285 30.76 -21.32 15.34
C GLN A 285 30.40 -22.78 15.68
N SER A 286 29.25 -23.25 15.26
CA SER A 286 28.80 -24.64 15.36
C SER A 286 29.03 -25.43 14.07
#